data_dcfeb785bcc8fa0ee729a46d2b61528a
#
_entry.id   dcfeb785bcc8fa0ee729a46d2b61528a
#
_cell.length_a   1.000
_cell.length_b   1.000
_cell.length_c   1.000
_cell.angle_alpha   90.00
_cell.angle_beta   90.00
_cell.angle_gamma   90.00
#
_symmetry.space_group_name_H-M   'P 1'
#
loop_
_entity.id
_entity.type
_entity.pdbx_description
1 polymer ?
#
loop_
_entity_poly.entity_id
_entity_poly.type
_entity_poly.pdbx_seq_one_letter_code
_entity_poly.pdbx_strand_id
1 'polypeptide(L)'
;MSLWLSRWTALHLTGGRVISTPQTEEERWLLSVVERLAKEWGYKTPQLAIYQSPQPNAFATGATRNRSLVAVSSGLLQMMNRDEVEGVIGHEMSHVGNGDMVTMALIQGVLNAFVYVIARAVGRLLSERLDLGALGYWVCFVVLQITFTLLASIVVLYYSRRREYAADAGSARHVGVDKMIAALQKLRHPISTEAPLPKAMNSFGIRESDEKTSIWATHPSIESRIAALRKMS
;
A
#
# COMPACT_ATOMS: atom_id res chain seq x y z
N MET A 1 9.41 -2.04 -11.26
CA MET A 1 10.40 -1.46 -10.33
C MET A 1 10.92 -2.56 -9.42
N SER A 2 12.21 -2.67 -9.18
CA SER A 2 12.77 -3.72 -8.31
C SER A 2 12.46 -3.39 -6.85
N LEU A 3 11.97 -4.35 -6.07
CA LEU A 3 11.77 -4.23 -4.62
C LEU A 3 13.03 -3.78 -3.87
N TRP A 4 14.21 -4.13 -4.38
CA TRP A 4 15.50 -3.74 -3.82
C TRP A 4 15.77 -2.23 -3.89
N LEU A 5 15.26 -1.56 -4.92
CA LEU A 5 15.41 -0.13 -5.11
C LEU A 5 14.29 0.68 -4.46
N SER A 6 13.22 0.02 -3.94
CA SER A 6 12.01 0.69 -3.48
C SER A 6 12.27 1.72 -2.37
N ARG A 7 13.14 1.43 -1.41
CA ARG A 7 13.51 2.37 -0.33
C ARG A 7 14.24 3.61 -0.86
N TRP A 8 15.23 3.38 -1.72
CA TRP A 8 16.00 4.48 -2.32
C TRP A 8 15.10 5.36 -3.19
N THR A 9 14.28 4.73 -4.02
CA THR A 9 13.31 5.44 -4.87
C THR A 9 12.32 6.23 -4.03
N ALA A 10 11.77 5.64 -2.96
CA ALA A 10 10.84 6.32 -2.07
C ALA A 10 11.47 7.56 -1.43
N LEU A 11 12.68 7.44 -0.86
CA LEU A 11 13.39 8.57 -0.27
C LEU A 11 13.70 9.67 -1.28
N HIS A 12 14.12 9.30 -2.51
CA HIS A 12 14.41 10.29 -3.56
C HIS A 12 13.16 11.02 -4.05
N LEU A 13 12.06 10.30 -4.25
CA LEU A 13 10.80 10.88 -4.74
C LEU A 13 10.15 11.78 -3.69
N THR A 14 10.29 11.45 -2.40
CA THR A 14 9.69 12.23 -1.31
C THR A 14 10.59 13.32 -0.77
N GLY A 15 11.90 13.27 -1.06
CA GLY A 15 12.88 14.09 -0.35
C GLY A 15 12.96 13.75 1.14
N GLY A 16 12.58 12.52 1.52
CA GLY A 16 12.48 12.08 2.90
C GLY A 16 13.83 12.06 3.62
N ARG A 17 13.86 12.64 4.83
CA ARG A 17 15.02 12.60 5.72
C ARG A 17 14.92 11.39 6.62
N VAL A 18 15.89 10.46 6.52
CA VAL A 18 15.99 9.32 7.43
C VAL A 18 16.44 9.81 8.81
N ILE A 19 15.73 9.36 9.84
CA ILE A 19 16.02 9.68 11.23
C ILE A 19 16.95 8.61 11.80
N SER A 20 18.26 8.84 11.70
CA SER A 20 19.27 7.98 12.33
C SER A 20 19.56 8.43 13.77
N THR A 21 19.54 9.73 14.01
CA THR A 21 19.72 10.34 15.33
C THR A 21 18.60 11.35 15.54
N PRO A 22 17.63 11.06 16.45
CA PRO A 22 16.49 11.93 16.66
C PRO A 22 16.92 13.26 17.28
N GLN A 23 16.52 14.38 16.69
CA GLN A 23 16.84 15.74 17.12
C GLN A 23 15.76 16.34 18.02
N THR A 24 14.50 15.96 17.78
CA THR A 24 13.33 16.51 18.49
C THR A 24 12.69 15.46 19.41
N GLU A 25 11.84 15.91 20.33
CA GLU A 25 11.03 15.00 21.16
C GLU A 25 10.07 14.17 20.31
N GLU A 26 9.49 14.75 19.27
CA GLU A 26 8.61 14.06 18.35
C GLU A 26 9.33 12.95 17.58
N GLU A 27 10.54 13.21 17.09
CA GLU A 27 11.36 12.19 16.43
C GLU A 27 11.74 11.04 17.38
N ARG A 28 12.09 11.37 18.64
CA ARG A 28 12.37 10.33 19.65
C ARG A 28 11.16 9.47 19.93
N TRP A 29 10.00 10.08 20.07
CA TRP A 29 8.74 9.37 20.28
C TRP A 29 8.40 8.48 19.09
N LEU A 30 8.44 8.99 17.85
CA LEU A 30 8.18 8.22 16.64
C LEU A 30 9.12 7.00 16.53
N LEU A 31 10.41 7.21 16.77
CA LEU A 31 11.40 6.13 16.73
C LEU A 31 11.09 5.07 17.79
N SER A 32 10.74 5.49 19.01
CA SER A 32 10.38 4.56 20.10
C SER A 32 9.16 3.72 19.77
N VAL A 33 8.14 4.29 19.09
CA VAL A 33 6.97 3.57 18.62
C VAL A 33 7.36 2.50 17.59
N VAL A 34 8.17 2.88 16.57
CA VAL A 34 8.61 1.95 15.53
C VAL A 34 9.49 0.83 16.12
N GLU A 35 10.38 1.14 17.04
CA GLU A 35 11.23 0.15 17.72
C GLU A 35 10.40 -0.83 18.56
N ARG A 36 9.46 -0.32 19.36
CA ARG A 36 8.55 -1.13 20.16
C ARG A 36 7.75 -2.10 19.29
N LEU A 37 7.09 -1.57 18.26
CA LEU A 37 6.30 -2.38 17.35
C LEU A 37 7.15 -3.42 16.59
N ALA A 38 8.33 -3.04 16.10
CA ALA A 38 9.23 -3.99 15.44
C ALA A 38 9.64 -5.16 16.37
N LYS A 39 9.90 -4.86 17.64
CA LYS A 39 10.21 -5.87 18.67
C LYS A 39 9.03 -6.80 18.91
N GLU A 40 7.82 -6.25 19.03
CA GLU A 40 6.59 -7.03 19.23
C GLU A 40 6.27 -7.96 18.06
N TRP A 41 6.52 -7.52 16.82
CA TRP A 41 6.38 -8.34 15.62
C TRP A 41 7.58 -9.25 15.32
N GLY A 42 8.68 -9.12 16.04
CA GLY A 42 9.84 -10.00 15.91
C GLY A 42 10.67 -9.80 14.64
N TYR A 43 10.76 -8.55 14.12
CA TYR A 43 11.63 -8.22 13.00
C TYR A 43 12.51 -6.99 13.29
N LYS A 44 13.53 -6.77 12.46
CA LYS A 44 14.45 -5.63 12.64
C LYS A 44 13.72 -4.32 12.46
N THR A 45 13.98 -3.36 13.34
CA THR A 45 13.45 -2.00 13.26
C THR A 45 13.62 -1.43 11.86
N PRO A 46 12.53 -1.03 11.18
CA PRO A 46 12.59 -0.32 9.91
C PRO A 46 13.35 0.99 10.04
N GLN A 47 13.92 1.48 8.94
CA GLN A 47 14.33 2.87 8.90
C GLN A 47 13.10 3.75 9.03
N LEU A 48 13.19 4.81 9.83
CA LEU A 48 12.15 5.82 9.94
C LEU A 48 12.58 7.05 9.13
N ALA A 49 11.66 7.58 8.32
CA ALA A 49 11.89 8.83 7.60
C ALA A 49 10.71 9.80 7.79
N ILE A 50 11.01 11.08 7.80
CA ILE A 50 10.00 12.15 7.72
C ILE A 50 10.24 12.89 6.40
N TYR A 51 9.14 13.17 5.68
CA TYR A 51 9.19 13.96 4.45
C TYR A 51 8.22 15.13 4.50
N GLN A 52 8.59 16.20 3.81
CA GLN A 52 7.80 17.44 3.78
C GLN A 52 6.66 17.28 2.76
N SER A 53 5.44 17.23 3.27
CA SER A 53 4.21 17.22 2.47
C SER A 53 3.07 17.75 3.33
N PRO A 54 2.27 18.70 2.83
CA PRO A 54 1.08 19.18 3.54
C PRO A 54 -0.03 18.11 3.58
N GLN A 55 0.02 17.11 2.70
CA GLN A 55 -0.95 16.03 2.69
C GLN A 55 -0.61 15.01 3.77
N PRO A 56 -1.60 14.62 4.61
CA PRO A 56 -1.41 13.59 5.61
C PRO A 56 -1.24 12.24 4.92
N ASN A 57 -0.07 11.65 5.10
CA ASN A 57 0.25 10.35 4.52
C ASN A 57 1.36 9.65 5.29
N ALA A 58 1.30 8.33 5.33
CA ALA A 58 2.38 7.46 5.74
C ALA A 58 2.47 6.29 4.77
N PHE A 59 3.61 5.66 4.67
CA PHE A 59 3.78 4.45 3.89
C PHE A 59 4.95 3.62 4.40
N ALA A 60 4.86 2.31 4.19
CA ALA A 60 5.98 1.40 4.38
C ALA A 60 6.44 0.82 3.03
N THR A 61 7.75 0.66 2.86
CA THR A 61 8.34 0.03 1.68
C THR A 61 9.61 -0.73 2.01
N GLY A 62 9.98 -1.68 1.18
CA GLY A 62 11.21 -2.47 1.34
C GLY A 62 11.15 -3.82 0.67
N ALA A 63 12.31 -4.45 0.48
CA ALA A 63 12.44 -5.75 -0.16
C ALA A 63 12.07 -6.92 0.78
N THR A 64 12.23 -6.74 2.08
CA THR A 64 11.95 -7.75 3.11
C THR A 64 11.54 -7.08 4.42
N ARG A 65 10.97 -7.84 5.36
CA ARG A 65 10.65 -7.37 6.72
C ARG A 65 11.84 -6.68 7.40
N ASN A 66 13.04 -7.26 7.24
CA ASN A 66 14.26 -6.76 7.86
C ASN A 66 15.00 -5.67 7.06
N ARG A 67 14.48 -5.30 5.88
CA ARG A 67 15.02 -4.24 5.01
C ARG A 67 13.87 -3.35 4.56
N SER A 68 13.20 -2.72 5.51
CA SER A 68 12.04 -1.87 5.31
C SER A 68 12.31 -0.44 5.75
N LEU A 69 11.46 0.45 5.28
CA LEU A 69 11.41 1.87 5.59
C LEU A 69 9.95 2.19 5.91
N VAL A 70 9.73 2.93 6.98
CA VAL A 70 8.46 3.59 7.30
C VAL A 70 8.68 5.09 7.13
N ALA A 71 7.85 5.73 6.33
CA ALA A 71 7.93 7.16 6.07
C ALA A 71 6.62 7.84 6.46
N VAL A 72 6.72 9.00 7.11
CA VAL A 72 5.60 9.78 7.61
C VAL A 72 5.69 11.20 7.09
N SER A 73 4.60 11.78 6.61
CA SER A 73 4.56 13.16 6.15
C SER A 73 4.44 14.15 7.31
N SER A 74 5.01 15.35 7.13
CA SER A 74 4.80 16.46 8.05
C SER A 74 3.33 16.83 8.23
N GLY A 75 2.52 16.72 7.16
CA GLY A 75 1.08 16.97 7.22
C GLY A 75 0.33 15.97 8.10
N LEU A 76 0.73 14.69 8.11
CA LEU A 76 0.14 13.70 9.01
C LEU A 76 0.45 14.02 10.47
N LEU A 77 1.69 14.38 10.79
CA LEU A 77 2.11 14.74 12.15
C LEU A 77 1.43 16.02 12.66
N GLN A 78 1.14 16.96 11.77
CA GLN A 78 0.42 18.19 12.12
C GLN A 78 -1.09 17.95 12.32
N MET A 79 -1.68 17.02 11.58
CA MET A 79 -3.11 16.75 11.59
C MET A 79 -3.55 15.84 12.73
N MET A 80 -2.72 14.86 13.06
CA MET A 80 -3.05 13.77 13.98
C MET A 80 -2.39 13.94 15.34
N ASN A 81 -3.09 13.51 16.38
CA ASN A 81 -2.50 13.36 17.71
C ASN A 81 -1.63 12.08 17.78
N ARG A 82 -0.90 11.91 18.89
CA ARG A 82 0.03 10.77 19.05
C ARG A 82 -0.66 9.42 18.96
N ASP A 83 -1.85 9.26 19.47
CA ASP A 83 -2.61 7.98 19.42
C ASP A 83 -3.06 7.64 17.99
N GLU A 84 -3.51 8.65 17.24
CA GLU A 84 -3.90 8.50 15.83
C GLU A 84 -2.68 8.17 14.96
N VAL A 85 -1.54 8.86 15.16
CA VAL A 85 -0.28 8.56 14.46
C VAL A 85 0.22 7.16 14.79
N GLU A 86 0.13 6.74 16.05
CA GLU A 86 0.50 5.37 16.46
C GLU A 86 -0.37 4.33 15.77
N GLY A 87 -1.67 4.58 15.62
CA GLY A 87 -2.59 3.74 14.84
C GLY A 87 -2.15 3.59 13.37
N VAL A 88 -1.77 4.70 12.73
CA VAL A 88 -1.26 4.70 11.35
C VAL A 88 0.07 3.96 11.24
N ILE A 89 1.04 4.24 12.12
CA ILE A 89 2.32 3.53 12.14
C ILE A 89 2.11 2.03 12.36
N GLY A 90 1.21 1.66 13.28
CA GLY A 90 0.86 0.25 13.51
C GLY A 90 0.32 -0.43 12.26
N HIS A 91 -0.52 0.26 11.48
CA HIS A 91 -1.03 -0.22 10.21
C HIS A 91 0.11 -0.45 9.20
N GLU A 92 0.98 0.53 8.99
CA GLU A 92 2.14 0.41 8.10
C GLU A 92 3.12 -0.70 8.54
N MET A 93 3.37 -0.79 9.83
CA MET A 93 4.22 -1.82 10.42
C MET A 93 3.60 -3.22 10.27
N SER A 94 2.27 -3.33 10.29
CA SER A 94 1.56 -4.58 10.02
C SER A 94 1.78 -5.06 8.58
N HIS A 95 1.74 -4.17 7.59
CA HIS A 95 2.09 -4.50 6.20
C HIS A 95 3.51 -5.04 6.07
N VAL A 96 4.47 -4.43 6.80
CA VAL A 96 5.85 -4.94 6.86
C VAL A 96 5.88 -6.34 7.49
N GLY A 97 5.22 -6.51 8.64
CA GLY A 97 5.16 -7.77 9.39
C GLY A 97 4.50 -8.90 8.59
N ASN A 98 3.46 -8.61 7.83
CA ASN A 98 2.76 -9.57 6.97
C ASN A 98 3.57 -9.92 5.70
N GLY A 99 4.56 -9.11 5.32
CA GLY A 99 5.31 -9.26 4.07
C GLY A 99 4.49 -8.91 2.83
N ASP A 100 3.53 -8.01 2.97
CA ASP A 100 2.54 -7.68 1.95
C ASP A 100 3.16 -7.16 0.66
N MET A 101 4.29 -6.43 0.75
CA MET A 101 5.01 -5.93 -0.42
C MET A 101 5.51 -7.05 -1.33
N VAL A 102 6.08 -8.10 -0.74
CA VAL A 102 6.58 -9.27 -1.49
C VAL A 102 5.41 -10.07 -2.05
N THR A 103 4.41 -10.32 -1.24
CA THR A 103 3.23 -11.10 -1.63
C THR A 103 2.50 -10.45 -2.80
N MET A 104 2.26 -9.14 -2.75
CA MET A 104 1.60 -8.43 -3.84
C MET A 104 2.44 -8.40 -5.12
N ALA A 105 3.76 -8.22 -5.01
CA ALA A 105 4.66 -8.28 -6.16
C ALA A 105 4.67 -9.67 -6.82
N LEU A 106 4.63 -10.74 -6.02
CA LEU A 106 4.56 -12.11 -6.51
C LEU A 106 3.21 -12.39 -7.19
N ILE A 107 2.08 -12.04 -6.55
CA ILE A 107 0.75 -12.19 -7.13
C ILE A 107 0.68 -11.48 -8.48
N GLN A 108 1.10 -10.21 -8.55
CA GLN A 108 1.09 -9.43 -9.78
C GLN A 108 2.00 -10.04 -10.86
N GLY A 109 3.21 -10.48 -10.47
CA GLY A 109 4.17 -11.10 -11.39
C GLY A 109 3.65 -12.41 -11.99
N VAL A 110 3.10 -13.28 -11.13
CA VAL A 110 2.53 -14.57 -11.56
C VAL A 110 1.32 -14.34 -12.47
N LEU A 111 0.38 -13.48 -12.07
CA LEU A 111 -0.81 -13.18 -12.88
C LEU A 111 -0.43 -12.58 -14.24
N ASN A 112 0.52 -11.64 -14.27
CA ASN A 112 0.99 -11.05 -15.54
C ASN A 112 1.61 -12.12 -16.47
N ALA A 113 2.40 -13.05 -15.92
CA ALA A 113 2.97 -14.14 -16.69
C ALA A 113 1.87 -15.08 -17.27
N PHE A 114 0.88 -15.45 -16.45
CA PHE A 114 -0.27 -16.25 -16.89
C PHE A 114 -1.05 -15.55 -17.98
N VAL A 115 -1.42 -14.28 -17.78
CA VAL A 115 -2.15 -13.48 -18.76
C VAL A 115 -1.41 -13.44 -20.09
N TYR A 116 -0.09 -13.18 -20.07
CA TYR A 116 0.72 -13.14 -21.28
C TYR A 116 0.73 -14.48 -22.02
N VAL A 117 0.98 -15.59 -21.30
CA VAL A 117 1.07 -16.93 -21.90
C VAL A 117 -0.27 -17.35 -22.50
N ILE A 118 -1.38 -17.15 -21.76
CA ILE A 118 -2.72 -17.52 -22.21
C ILE A 118 -3.13 -16.66 -23.40
N ALA A 119 -2.96 -15.34 -23.34
CA ALA A 119 -3.30 -14.44 -24.43
C ALA A 119 -2.52 -14.79 -25.71
N ARG A 120 -1.25 -15.16 -25.58
CA ARG A 120 -0.41 -15.59 -26.71
C ARG A 120 -0.88 -16.93 -27.30
N ALA A 121 -1.17 -17.91 -26.45
CA ALA A 121 -1.60 -19.25 -26.90
C ALA A 121 -2.96 -19.20 -27.60
N VAL A 122 -3.95 -18.55 -26.96
CA VAL A 122 -5.30 -18.39 -27.50
C VAL A 122 -5.30 -17.52 -28.75
N GLY A 123 -4.54 -16.41 -28.75
CA GLY A 123 -4.39 -15.52 -29.90
C GLY A 123 -3.82 -16.24 -31.12
N ARG A 124 -2.82 -17.13 -30.94
CA ARG A 124 -2.28 -17.96 -31.98
C ARG A 124 -3.33 -18.93 -32.53
N LEU A 125 -4.00 -19.67 -31.64
CA LEU A 125 -5.03 -20.62 -32.01
C LEU A 125 -6.16 -19.97 -32.82
N LEU A 126 -6.63 -18.80 -32.38
CA LEU A 126 -7.67 -18.04 -33.10
C LEU A 126 -7.20 -17.56 -34.46
N SER A 127 -5.98 -17.03 -34.54
CA SER A 127 -5.41 -16.54 -35.80
C SER A 127 -5.24 -17.66 -36.83
N GLU A 128 -4.79 -18.85 -36.42
CA GLU A 128 -4.67 -20.03 -37.26
C GLU A 128 -6.03 -20.55 -37.71
N ARG A 129 -7.02 -20.62 -36.81
CA ARG A 129 -8.37 -21.12 -37.12
C ARG A 129 -9.16 -20.20 -38.05
N LEU A 130 -8.93 -18.91 -37.99
CA LEU A 130 -9.67 -17.87 -38.73
C LEU A 130 -8.86 -17.33 -39.92
N ASP A 131 -7.67 -17.87 -40.17
CA ASP A 131 -6.75 -17.45 -41.25
C ASP A 131 -6.49 -15.93 -41.29
N LEU A 132 -6.24 -15.34 -40.11
CA LEU A 132 -6.19 -13.88 -39.98
C LEU A 132 -4.83 -13.25 -40.35
N GLY A 133 -3.82 -14.08 -40.65
CA GLY A 133 -2.47 -13.61 -40.92
C GLY A 133 -1.79 -12.93 -39.70
N ALA A 134 -0.63 -12.31 -39.92
CA ALA A 134 0.19 -11.74 -38.86
C ALA A 134 -0.51 -10.56 -38.12
N LEU A 135 -1.16 -9.68 -38.87
CA LEU A 135 -1.87 -8.53 -38.28
C LEU A 135 -3.02 -8.99 -37.43
N GLY A 136 -3.82 -9.94 -37.89
CA GLY A 136 -4.94 -10.51 -37.15
C GLY A 136 -4.49 -11.18 -35.85
N TYR A 137 -3.35 -11.91 -35.88
CA TYR A 137 -2.75 -12.44 -34.64
C TYR A 137 -2.46 -11.35 -33.63
N TRP A 138 -1.83 -10.25 -34.01
CA TRP A 138 -1.49 -9.17 -33.10
C TRP A 138 -2.74 -8.49 -32.52
N VAL A 139 -3.77 -8.29 -33.32
CA VAL A 139 -5.05 -7.75 -32.86
C VAL A 139 -5.69 -8.70 -31.83
N CYS A 140 -5.80 -9.97 -32.13
CA CYS A 140 -6.32 -10.99 -31.21
C CYS A 140 -5.51 -11.02 -29.91
N PHE A 141 -4.18 -11.04 -29.98
CA PHE A 141 -3.31 -11.04 -28.81
C PHE A 141 -3.55 -9.82 -27.92
N VAL A 142 -3.58 -8.61 -28.50
CA VAL A 142 -3.79 -7.36 -27.70
C VAL A 142 -5.17 -7.35 -27.05
N VAL A 143 -6.22 -7.72 -27.76
CA VAL A 143 -7.58 -7.79 -27.20
C VAL A 143 -7.65 -8.78 -26.06
N LEU A 144 -7.12 -9.98 -26.24
CA LEU A 144 -7.06 -11.01 -25.19
C LEU A 144 -6.21 -10.56 -24.01
N GLN A 145 -5.06 -9.91 -24.27
CA GLN A 145 -4.18 -9.38 -23.23
C GLN A 145 -4.94 -8.37 -22.35
N ILE A 146 -5.66 -7.44 -22.94
CA ILE A 146 -6.46 -6.46 -22.20
C ILE A 146 -7.57 -7.16 -21.40
N THR A 147 -8.32 -8.05 -22.04
CA THR A 147 -9.42 -8.78 -21.40
C THR A 147 -8.95 -9.58 -20.19
N PHE A 148 -7.90 -10.39 -20.35
CA PHE A 148 -7.37 -11.18 -19.24
C PHE A 148 -6.70 -10.34 -18.18
N THR A 149 -6.10 -9.19 -18.53
CA THR A 149 -5.58 -8.24 -17.52
C THR A 149 -6.72 -7.68 -16.66
N LEU A 150 -7.86 -7.33 -17.26
CA LEU A 150 -9.03 -6.87 -16.50
C LEU A 150 -9.56 -7.97 -15.57
N LEU A 151 -9.62 -9.22 -16.01
CA LEU A 151 -10.02 -10.34 -15.17
C LEU A 151 -9.02 -10.60 -14.04
N ALA A 152 -7.72 -10.56 -14.33
CA ALA A 152 -6.66 -10.72 -13.33
C ALA A 152 -6.69 -9.60 -12.28
N SER A 153 -7.07 -8.37 -12.67
CA SER A 153 -7.17 -7.24 -11.74
C SER A 153 -8.18 -7.48 -10.61
N ILE A 154 -9.25 -8.25 -10.85
CA ILE A 154 -10.23 -8.62 -9.81
C ILE A 154 -9.54 -9.40 -8.68
N VAL A 155 -8.64 -10.33 -9.03
CA VAL A 155 -7.88 -11.11 -8.05
C VAL A 155 -6.96 -10.19 -7.25
N VAL A 156 -6.23 -9.29 -7.93
CA VAL A 156 -5.32 -8.32 -7.29
C VAL A 156 -6.09 -7.42 -6.32
N LEU A 157 -7.24 -6.89 -6.74
CA LEU A 157 -8.10 -6.03 -5.91
C LEU A 157 -8.67 -6.77 -4.70
N TYR A 158 -9.07 -8.03 -4.87
CA TYR A 158 -9.54 -8.86 -3.77
C TYR A 158 -8.46 -9.03 -2.70
N TYR A 159 -7.23 -9.40 -3.12
CA TYR A 159 -6.10 -9.54 -2.20
C TYR A 159 -5.69 -8.20 -1.57
N SER A 160 -5.70 -7.10 -2.35
CA SER A 160 -5.43 -5.76 -1.84
C SER A 160 -6.37 -5.40 -0.70
N ARG A 161 -7.68 -5.60 -0.87
CA ARG A 161 -8.67 -5.34 0.19
C ARG A 161 -8.50 -6.24 1.41
N ARG A 162 -8.25 -7.53 1.23
CA ARG A 162 -8.00 -8.45 2.37
C ARG A 162 -6.79 -8.04 3.18
N ARG A 163 -5.74 -7.59 2.52
CA ARG A 163 -4.53 -7.11 3.14
C ARG A 163 -4.79 -5.90 4.05
N GLU A 164 -5.65 -4.97 3.64
CA GLU A 164 -6.01 -3.80 4.45
C GLU A 164 -6.69 -4.22 5.77
N TYR A 165 -7.65 -5.13 5.73
CA TYR A 165 -8.28 -5.66 6.95
C TYR A 165 -7.28 -6.39 7.86
N ALA A 166 -6.34 -7.11 7.28
CA ALA A 166 -5.29 -7.78 8.06
C ALA A 166 -4.32 -6.77 8.71
N ALA A 167 -4.01 -5.67 8.00
CA ALA A 167 -3.17 -4.60 8.53
C ALA A 167 -3.87 -3.83 9.65
N ASP A 168 -5.15 -3.52 9.50
CA ASP A 168 -5.97 -2.91 10.56
C ASP A 168 -6.03 -3.80 11.80
N ALA A 169 -6.31 -5.09 11.61
CA ALA A 169 -6.34 -6.04 12.71
C ALA A 169 -4.97 -6.21 13.39
N GLY A 170 -3.90 -6.18 12.61
CA GLY A 170 -2.51 -6.19 13.13
C GLY A 170 -2.22 -4.94 13.97
N SER A 171 -2.54 -3.77 13.44
CA SER A 171 -2.43 -2.52 14.19
C SER A 171 -3.23 -2.58 15.49
N ALA A 172 -4.51 -2.94 15.41
CA ALA A 172 -5.41 -3.01 16.56
C ALA A 172 -4.91 -3.94 17.68
N ARG A 173 -4.25 -5.05 17.34
CA ARG A 173 -3.68 -5.99 18.34
C ARG A 173 -2.48 -5.42 19.10
N HIS A 174 -1.68 -4.56 18.47
CA HIS A 174 -0.42 -4.07 19.04
C HIS A 174 -0.55 -2.64 19.59
N VAL A 175 -1.39 -1.79 19.00
CA VAL A 175 -1.56 -0.41 19.45
C VAL A 175 -2.91 -0.13 20.12
N GLY A 176 -3.88 -1.04 19.95
CA GLY A 176 -5.24 -0.92 20.47
C GLY A 176 -6.26 -0.59 19.37
N VAL A 177 -7.46 -1.16 19.53
CA VAL A 177 -8.58 -0.98 18.58
C VAL A 177 -9.00 0.47 18.47
N ASP A 178 -9.09 1.17 19.63
CA ASP A 178 -9.56 2.56 19.69
C ASP A 178 -8.63 3.53 18.94
N LYS A 179 -7.30 3.35 19.04
CA LYS A 179 -6.31 4.15 18.34
C LYS A 179 -6.41 3.95 16.82
N MET A 180 -6.59 2.71 16.37
CA MET A 180 -6.75 2.41 14.95
C MET A 180 -8.07 2.98 14.41
N ILE A 181 -9.16 2.88 15.16
CA ILE A 181 -10.44 3.50 14.77
C ILE A 181 -10.33 5.03 14.73
N ALA A 182 -9.69 5.67 15.71
CA ALA A 182 -9.47 7.11 15.73
C ALA A 182 -8.66 7.58 14.52
N ALA A 183 -7.58 6.85 14.17
CA ALA A 183 -6.78 7.12 12.98
C ALA A 183 -7.62 7.06 11.69
N LEU A 184 -8.43 6.01 11.51
CA LEU A 184 -9.32 5.89 10.36
C LEU A 184 -10.38 7.00 10.29
N GLN A 185 -10.98 7.36 11.42
CA GLN A 185 -11.94 8.46 11.50
C GLN A 185 -11.32 9.79 11.11
N LYS A 186 -10.07 10.03 11.53
CA LYS A 186 -9.34 11.24 11.20
C LYS A 186 -9.03 11.33 9.70
N LEU A 187 -8.65 10.20 9.07
CA LEU A 187 -8.38 10.12 7.64
C LEU A 187 -9.64 10.29 6.76
N ARG A 188 -10.83 10.07 7.33
CA ARG A 188 -12.11 10.25 6.62
C ARG A 188 -12.40 11.69 6.23
N HIS A 189 -11.93 12.67 7.02
CA HIS A 189 -12.19 14.07 6.76
C HIS A 189 -11.24 14.63 5.70
N PRO A 190 -11.73 15.02 4.51
CA PRO A 190 -10.87 15.58 3.48
C PRO A 190 -10.26 16.89 3.97
N ILE A 191 -8.94 16.96 4.00
CA ILE A 191 -8.27 18.26 4.11
C ILE A 191 -8.26 18.83 2.69
N SER A 192 -8.92 19.97 2.52
CA SER A 192 -8.90 20.77 1.30
C SER A 192 -7.51 21.40 1.09
N THR A 193 -6.51 20.58 0.82
CA THR A 193 -5.19 21.04 0.40
C THR A 193 -5.02 20.74 -1.09
N GLU A 194 -4.94 21.79 -1.90
CA GLU A 194 -4.90 21.76 -3.37
C GLU A 194 -3.60 21.19 -3.98
N ALA A 195 -2.65 20.71 -3.18
CA ALA A 195 -1.41 20.17 -3.72
C ALA A 195 -1.50 18.65 -3.95
N PRO A 196 -1.62 18.18 -5.20
CA PRO A 196 -1.66 16.75 -5.49
C PRO A 196 -0.29 16.11 -5.21
N LEU A 197 -0.29 14.93 -4.59
CA LEU A 197 0.92 14.10 -4.51
C LEU A 197 1.43 13.80 -5.94
N PRO A 198 2.76 13.69 -6.15
CA PRO A 198 3.29 13.20 -7.41
C PRO A 198 2.61 11.89 -7.80
N LYS A 199 2.15 11.76 -9.06
CA LYS A 199 1.39 10.58 -9.54
C LYS A 199 2.07 9.24 -9.21
N ALA A 200 3.40 9.21 -9.14
CA ALA A 200 4.18 8.04 -8.74
C ALA A 200 3.98 7.63 -7.28
N MET A 201 3.46 8.51 -6.42
CA MET A 201 3.25 8.26 -5.00
C MET A 201 1.81 7.90 -4.64
N ASN A 202 0.85 8.07 -5.56
CA ASN A 202 -0.55 7.68 -5.31
C ASN A 202 -0.70 6.17 -4.96
N SER A 203 0.27 5.34 -5.39
CA SER A 203 0.30 3.91 -5.07
C SER A 203 0.78 3.61 -3.64
N PHE A 204 1.32 4.60 -2.93
CA PHE A 204 1.85 4.48 -1.56
C PHE A 204 1.01 5.25 -0.53
N GLY A 205 -0.11 5.84 -0.93
CA GLY A 205 -0.92 6.69 -0.05
C GLY A 205 -2.04 5.92 0.64
N ILE A 206 -2.31 6.28 1.90
CA ILE A 206 -3.42 5.77 2.72
C ILE A 206 -4.75 6.45 2.33
N ARG A 207 -4.68 7.57 1.58
CA ARG A 207 -5.84 8.41 1.28
C ARG A 207 -6.76 7.75 0.25
N GLU A 208 -8.02 7.61 0.62
CA GLU A 208 -9.11 7.34 -0.31
C GLU A 208 -9.38 8.60 -1.18
N SER A 209 -9.38 8.42 -2.49
CA SER A 209 -10.10 9.33 -3.37
C SER A 209 -11.60 9.15 -3.10
N ASP A 210 -12.39 10.22 -3.14
CA ASP A 210 -13.86 10.27 -2.95
C ASP A 210 -14.67 9.39 -3.93
N GLU A 211 -14.07 8.35 -4.49
CA GLU A 211 -14.77 7.40 -5.33
C GLU A 211 -15.64 6.47 -4.48
N LYS A 212 -16.94 6.68 -4.64
CA LYS A 212 -18.02 5.76 -4.24
C LYS A 212 -17.56 4.31 -4.41
N THR A 213 -17.84 3.46 -3.43
CA THR A 213 -17.60 2.01 -3.36
C THR A 213 -17.63 1.33 -4.74
N SER A 214 -16.56 1.50 -5.49
CA SER A 214 -16.36 0.85 -6.79
C SER A 214 -15.73 -0.51 -6.55
N ILE A 215 -16.14 -1.51 -7.31
CA ILE A 215 -15.47 -2.82 -7.35
C ILE A 215 -14.00 -2.71 -7.76
N TRP A 216 -13.60 -1.57 -8.33
CA TRP A 216 -12.25 -1.23 -8.76
C TRP A 216 -11.44 -0.47 -7.70
N ALA A 217 -12.03 -0.13 -6.53
CA ALA A 217 -11.29 0.51 -5.45
C ALA A 217 -10.23 -0.43 -4.88
N THR A 218 -9.01 0.08 -4.74
CA THR A 218 -7.86 -0.67 -4.20
C THR A 218 -7.97 -0.88 -2.69
N HIS A 219 -8.67 0.03 -1.98
CA HIS A 219 -8.89 -0.03 -0.54
C HIS A 219 -10.37 -0.24 -0.23
N PRO A 220 -10.71 -0.97 0.86
CA PRO A 220 -12.06 -1.02 1.39
C PRO A 220 -12.46 0.35 1.95
N SER A 221 -13.77 0.64 1.98
CA SER A 221 -14.24 1.89 2.60
C SER A 221 -13.85 1.98 4.07
N ILE A 222 -13.58 3.20 4.55
CA ILE A 222 -13.21 3.45 5.96
C ILE A 222 -14.30 2.94 6.89
N GLU A 223 -15.56 3.08 6.52
CA GLU A 223 -16.71 2.57 7.29
C GLU A 223 -16.67 1.06 7.46
N SER A 224 -16.34 0.31 6.39
CA SER A 224 -16.25 -1.14 6.44
C SER A 224 -15.06 -1.61 7.28
N ARG A 225 -13.93 -0.88 7.23
CA ARG A 225 -12.75 -1.12 8.06
C ARG A 225 -13.06 -0.90 9.54
N ILE A 226 -13.69 0.23 9.89
CA ILE A 226 -14.13 0.53 11.27
C ILE A 226 -15.14 -0.51 11.77
N ALA A 227 -16.10 -0.92 10.93
CA ALA A 227 -17.07 -1.95 11.30
C ALA A 227 -16.40 -3.32 11.57
N ALA A 228 -15.35 -3.66 10.83
CA ALA A 228 -14.56 -4.87 11.07
C ALA A 228 -13.78 -4.79 12.39
N LEU A 229 -13.15 -3.65 12.69
CA LEU A 229 -12.41 -3.43 13.94
C LEU A 229 -13.32 -3.50 15.18
N ARG A 230 -14.54 -2.93 15.13
CA ARG A 230 -15.51 -2.99 16.22
C ARG A 230 -15.99 -4.41 16.58
N LYS A 231 -15.81 -5.37 15.67
CA LYS A 231 -16.10 -6.79 15.95
C LYS A 231 -14.96 -7.51 16.68
N MET A 232 -13.80 -6.85 16.81
CA MET A 232 -12.63 -7.38 17.50
C MET A 232 -12.55 -6.90 18.97
N SER A 233 -13.25 -5.80 19.31
CA SER A 233 -13.42 -5.30 20.67
C SER A 233 -14.60 -6.05 21.36
#